data_4a1e48c72b1ce4ef5f32b887e2d96f90
#
_entry.id   4a1e48c72b1ce4ef5f32b887e2d96f90
#
_cell.length_a   1.000
_cell.length_b   1.000
_cell.length_c   1.000
_cell.angle_alpha   90.00
_cell.angle_beta   90.00
_cell.angle_gamma   90.00
#
_symmetry.space_group_name_H-M   'P 1'
#
loop_
_entity.id
_entity.type
_entity.pdbx_description
1 polymer ?
#
loop_
_entity_poly.entity_id
_entity_poly.type
_entity_poly.pdbx_seq_one_letter_code
_entity_poly.pdbx_strand_id
1 'polypeptide(L)'
;MNKNVVACVEDLFFRSKIEATARHLNVPVKFVSPKELAHVSSAPETAAVLLELSSNGDCLGAMRELRGARATSELPVIGFLSHVDKQLALDAEAASVTRVLPRSQFSEGLPDLLMDLLAPGTKREVQEEPELPDE
;
A
#
# COMPACT_ATOMS: atom_id res chain seq x y z
N MET A 1 3.49 -20.76 3.51
CA MET A 1 4.25 -19.66 3.99
C MET A 1 3.42 -18.42 4.11
N ASN A 2 3.51 -17.75 5.23
CA ASN A 2 2.70 -16.59 5.46
C ASN A 2 3.26 -15.38 4.74
N LYS A 3 2.38 -14.65 4.10
CA LYS A 3 2.75 -13.41 3.47
C LYS A 3 2.40 -12.26 4.37
N ASN A 4 3.13 -11.16 4.27
CA ASN A 4 2.82 -10.01 5.06
C ASN A 4 2.84 -8.73 4.23
N VAL A 5 2.35 -7.66 4.82
CA VAL A 5 2.30 -6.36 4.19
C VAL A 5 3.22 -5.45 4.99
N VAL A 6 4.01 -4.66 4.30
CA VAL A 6 4.88 -3.69 4.95
C VAL A 6 4.22 -2.33 4.82
N ALA A 7 4.09 -1.61 5.91
CA ALA A 7 3.41 -0.32 5.91
C ALA A 7 4.37 0.78 6.35
N CYS A 8 4.52 1.79 5.52
CA CYS A 8 5.32 2.96 5.83
C CYS A 8 4.35 4.11 6.02
N VAL A 9 3.84 4.25 7.23
CA VAL A 9 2.77 5.18 7.56
C VAL A 9 3.11 5.85 8.87
N GLU A 10 3.16 7.19 8.88
CA GLU A 10 3.46 7.92 10.08
C GLU A 10 2.23 8.42 10.82
N ASP A 11 1.14 8.64 10.12
CA ASP A 11 -0.08 9.16 10.73
C ASP A 11 -0.66 8.11 11.68
N LEU A 12 -0.78 8.46 12.94
CA LEU A 12 -1.21 7.50 13.95
C LEU A 12 -2.64 7.01 13.74
N PHE A 13 -3.51 7.84 13.20
CA PHE A 13 -4.86 7.41 12.92
C PHE A 13 -4.86 6.29 11.88
N PHE A 14 -4.11 6.47 10.79
CA PHE A 14 -4.05 5.44 9.77
C PHE A 14 -3.29 4.22 10.23
N ARG A 15 -2.24 4.39 11.04
CA ARG A 15 -1.55 3.23 11.58
C ARG A 15 -2.51 2.38 12.42
N SER A 16 -3.30 3.03 13.28
CA SER A 16 -4.24 2.32 14.11
C SER A 16 -5.29 1.61 13.27
N LYS A 17 -5.78 2.28 12.24
CA LYS A 17 -6.80 1.67 11.40
C LYS A 17 -6.25 0.48 10.63
N ILE A 18 -5.05 0.61 10.09
CA ILE A 18 -4.42 -0.49 9.36
C ILE A 18 -4.19 -1.66 10.30
N GLU A 19 -3.68 -1.38 11.50
CA GLU A 19 -3.41 -2.43 12.44
C GLU A 19 -4.67 -3.17 12.87
N ALA A 20 -5.73 -2.43 13.18
CA ALA A 20 -6.98 -3.04 13.61
C ALA A 20 -7.60 -3.88 12.49
N THR A 21 -7.61 -3.35 11.28
CA THR A 21 -8.20 -4.06 10.15
C THR A 21 -7.39 -5.32 9.84
N ALA A 22 -6.07 -5.20 9.87
CA ALA A 22 -5.22 -6.34 9.58
C ALA A 22 -5.37 -7.43 10.63
N ARG A 23 -5.48 -7.03 11.90
CA ARG A 23 -5.65 -8.00 12.95
C ARG A 23 -6.97 -8.75 12.80
N HIS A 24 -8.01 -8.01 12.44
CA HIS A 24 -9.32 -8.62 12.25
C HIS A 24 -9.28 -9.64 11.10
N LEU A 25 -8.49 -9.37 10.07
CA LEU A 25 -8.40 -10.25 8.93
C LEU A 25 -7.26 -11.27 9.01
N ASN A 26 -6.52 -11.21 10.10
CA ASN A 26 -5.36 -12.08 10.29
C ASN A 26 -4.28 -11.87 9.24
N VAL A 27 -4.05 -10.62 8.90
CA VAL A 27 -3.02 -10.25 7.95
C VAL A 27 -1.84 -9.67 8.72
N PRO A 28 -0.65 -10.25 8.63
CA PRO A 28 0.50 -9.69 9.32
C PRO A 28 0.94 -8.39 8.66
N VAL A 29 1.15 -7.35 9.44
CA VAL A 29 1.62 -6.07 8.92
C VAL A 29 2.82 -5.64 9.73
N LYS A 30 3.88 -5.19 9.04
CA LYS A 30 5.06 -4.65 9.68
C LYS A 30 5.12 -3.18 9.38
N PHE A 31 5.23 -2.34 10.41
CA PHE A 31 5.35 -0.90 10.22
C PHE A 31 6.81 -0.51 10.21
N VAL A 32 7.21 0.27 9.22
CA VAL A 32 8.61 0.66 9.06
C VAL A 32 8.71 2.15 8.74
N SER A 33 9.90 2.70 8.90
CA SER A 33 10.17 4.07 8.49
C SER A 33 10.61 4.07 7.03
N PRO A 34 10.66 5.23 6.38
CA PRO A 34 11.11 5.27 4.99
C PRO A 34 12.51 4.70 4.82
N LYS A 35 13.38 4.90 5.80
CA LYS A 35 14.74 4.40 5.68
C LYS A 35 14.81 2.89 5.68
N GLU A 36 13.87 2.25 6.35
CA GLU A 36 13.86 0.81 6.44
C GLU A 36 13.06 0.12 5.36
N LEU A 37 12.29 0.89 4.61
CA LEU A 37 11.30 0.32 3.71
C LEU A 37 11.88 -0.70 2.73
N ALA A 38 12.92 -0.32 2.01
CA ALA A 38 13.45 -1.22 0.98
C ALA A 38 14.05 -2.47 1.59
N HIS A 39 14.76 -2.31 2.71
CA HIS A 39 15.40 -3.45 3.35
C HIS A 39 14.36 -4.45 3.88
N VAL A 40 13.38 -3.96 4.62
CA VAL A 40 12.39 -4.86 5.20
C VAL A 40 11.53 -5.49 4.10
N SER A 41 11.20 -4.71 3.06
CA SER A 41 10.36 -5.21 1.99
C SER A 41 11.05 -6.23 1.10
N SER A 42 12.36 -6.35 1.19
CA SER A 42 13.06 -7.31 0.34
C SER A 42 12.91 -8.75 0.85
N ALA A 43 12.33 -8.94 2.02
CA ALA A 43 12.11 -10.29 2.53
C ALA A 43 11.13 -11.03 1.63
N PRO A 44 11.39 -12.32 1.38
CA PRO A 44 10.54 -13.06 0.43
C PRO A 44 9.09 -13.16 0.81
N GLU A 45 8.78 -13.03 2.08
CA GLU A 45 7.39 -13.14 2.52
C GLU A 45 6.61 -11.84 2.34
N THR A 46 7.22 -10.77 1.86
CA THR A 46 6.51 -9.51 1.67
C THR A 46 5.61 -9.60 0.44
N ALA A 47 4.33 -9.35 0.64
CA ALA A 47 3.38 -9.40 -0.46
C ALA A 47 3.13 -8.04 -1.09
N ALA A 48 3.21 -6.99 -0.30
CA ALA A 48 2.88 -5.65 -0.80
C ALA A 48 3.28 -4.60 0.20
N VAL A 49 3.24 -3.35 -0.23
CA VAL A 49 3.60 -2.21 0.60
C VAL A 49 2.45 -1.21 0.62
N LEU A 50 2.15 -0.67 1.79
CA LEU A 50 1.23 0.45 1.92
C LEU A 50 2.09 1.67 2.25
N LEU A 51 1.91 2.75 1.51
CA LEU A 51 2.78 3.90 1.62
C LEU A 51 2.01 5.19 1.77
N GLU A 52 2.23 5.89 2.87
CA GLU A 52 1.62 7.18 3.06
C GLU A 52 2.44 8.20 2.30
N LEU A 53 1.83 8.88 1.33
CA LEU A 53 2.54 9.85 0.52
C LEU A 53 2.46 11.20 1.19
N SER A 54 3.59 11.85 1.28
CA SER A 54 3.66 13.14 1.95
C SER A 54 4.71 13.99 1.28
N SER A 55 4.41 15.27 1.16
CA SER A 55 5.33 16.18 0.48
C SER A 55 6.56 16.47 1.33
N ASN A 56 6.46 16.29 2.64
CA ASN A 56 7.60 16.59 3.49
C ASN A 56 8.35 15.35 3.95
N GLY A 57 8.03 14.20 3.41
CA GLY A 57 8.70 12.99 3.84
C GLY A 57 9.64 12.46 2.80
N ASP A 58 10.22 11.32 3.11
CA ASP A 58 11.14 10.68 2.20
C ASP A 58 10.48 9.55 1.44
N CYS A 59 9.14 9.59 1.34
CA CYS A 59 8.41 8.49 0.74
C CYS A 59 8.78 8.26 -0.71
N LEU A 60 8.99 9.33 -1.47
CA LEU A 60 9.33 9.15 -2.88
C LEU A 60 10.74 8.60 -3.05
N GLY A 61 11.65 9.03 -2.18
CA GLY A 61 12.99 8.48 -2.20
C GLY A 61 12.99 7.00 -1.86
N ALA A 62 12.19 6.63 -0.85
CA ALA A 62 12.07 5.23 -0.46
C ALA A 62 11.45 4.42 -1.60
N MET A 63 10.51 5.01 -2.32
CA MET A 63 9.88 4.35 -3.45
C MET A 63 10.88 4.07 -4.56
N ARG A 64 11.75 5.04 -4.82
CA ARG A 64 12.77 4.85 -5.84
C ARG A 64 13.74 3.75 -5.46
N GLU A 65 14.05 3.66 -4.16
CA GLU A 65 14.91 2.59 -3.69
C GLU A 65 14.24 1.23 -3.91
N LEU A 66 12.95 1.14 -3.64
CA LEU A 66 12.24 -0.11 -3.88
C LEU A 66 12.32 -0.51 -5.34
N ARG A 67 12.10 0.42 -6.23
CA ARG A 67 12.08 0.08 -7.65
C ARG A 67 13.46 -0.19 -8.20
N GLY A 68 14.47 0.33 -7.53
CA GLY A 68 15.84 0.12 -7.99
C GLY A 68 16.45 -1.21 -7.57
N ALA A 69 15.82 -1.91 -6.64
CA ALA A 69 16.36 -3.18 -6.15
C ALA A 69 15.61 -4.34 -6.79
N ARG A 70 16.35 -5.34 -7.24
CA ARG A 70 15.73 -6.46 -7.90
C ARG A 70 14.66 -7.16 -7.06
N ALA A 71 14.90 -7.33 -5.78
CA ALA A 71 13.99 -8.04 -4.92
C ALA A 71 12.64 -7.35 -4.77
N THR A 72 12.58 -6.03 -4.99
CA THR A 72 11.36 -5.28 -4.77
C THR A 72 10.88 -4.52 -5.99
N SER A 73 11.53 -4.70 -7.13
CA SER A 73 11.24 -3.88 -8.30
C SER A 73 9.79 -3.98 -8.79
N GLU A 74 9.15 -5.10 -8.55
CA GLU A 74 7.77 -5.27 -9.00
C GLU A 74 6.79 -5.47 -7.86
N LEU A 75 7.20 -5.18 -6.65
CA LEU A 75 6.34 -5.36 -5.51
C LEU A 75 5.17 -4.39 -5.57
N PRO A 76 3.94 -4.84 -5.35
CA PRO A 76 2.81 -3.91 -5.39
C PRO A 76 2.90 -2.89 -4.27
N VAL A 77 2.71 -1.63 -4.61
CA VAL A 77 2.75 -0.54 -3.64
C VAL A 77 1.49 0.28 -3.80
N ILE A 78 0.73 0.40 -2.72
CA ILE A 78 -0.48 1.19 -2.73
C ILE A 78 -0.19 2.45 -1.91
N GLY A 79 -0.22 3.59 -2.57
CA GLY A 79 0.03 4.87 -1.91
C GLY A 79 -1.27 5.59 -1.64
N PHE A 80 -1.33 6.36 -0.57
CA PHE A 80 -2.51 7.16 -0.31
C PHE A 80 -2.09 8.57 0.09
N LEU A 81 -2.94 9.54 -0.22
CA LEU A 81 -2.61 10.93 0.03
C LEU A 81 -3.87 11.77 0.06
N SER A 82 -3.72 13.03 0.49
CA SER A 82 -4.83 13.97 0.42
C SER A 82 -5.11 14.22 -1.06
N HIS A 83 -6.38 14.17 -1.42
CA HIS A 83 -6.73 14.33 -2.83
C HIS A 83 -6.48 15.73 -3.35
N VAL A 84 -6.18 16.69 -2.49
CA VAL A 84 -5.88 18.03 -2.99
C VAL A 84 -4.43 18.15 -3.43
N ASP A 85 -3.59 17.18 -3.17
CA ASP A 85 -2.17 17.29 -3.51
C ASP A 85 -1.91 16.59 -4.83
N LYS A 86 -2.30 17.28 -5.92
CA LYS A 86 -2.19 16.67 -7.22
C LYS A 86 -0.77 16.47 -7.71
N GLN A 87 0.11 17.41 -7.34
CA GLN A 87 1.49 17.25 -7.76
C GLN A 87 2.14 16.04 -7.13
N LEU A 88 1.83 15.81 -5.84
CA LEU A 88 2.37 14.66 -5.16
C LEU A 88 1.86 13.36 -5.81
N ALA A 89 0.60 13.37 -6.24
CA ALA A 89 0.05 12.19 -6.91
C ALA A 89 0.80 11.91 -8.22
N LEU A 90 1.10 12.96 -8.98
CA LEU A 90 1.83 12.79 -10.23
C LEU A 90 3.26 12.32 -9.97
N ASP A 91 3.88 12.85 -8.94
CA ASP A 91 5.24 12.44 -8.60
C ASP A 91 5.27 10.98 -8.16
N ALA A 92 4.24 10.55 -7.44
CA ALA A 92 4.16 9.17 -6.99
C ALA A 92 3.99 8.22 -8.18
N GLU A 93 3.17 8.61 -9.15
CA GLU A 93 3.01 7.80 -10.32
C GLU A 93 4.30 7.72 -11.12
N ALA A 94 5.03 8.83 -11.19
CA ALA A 94 6.30 8.83 -11.88
C ALA A 94 7.32 7.96 -11.17
N ALA A 95 7.17 7.77 -9.85
CA ALA A 95 8.05 6.91 -9.09
C ALA A 95 7.56 5.45 -9.11
N SER A 96 6.55 5.17 -9.92
CA SER A 96 6.04 3.82 -10.13
C SER A 96 5.31 3.20 -8.92
N VAL A 97 4.59 4.04 -8.18
CA VAL A 97 3.67 3.54 -7.18
C VAL A 97 2.56 2.81 -7.95
N THR A 98 2.21 1.62 -7.53
CA THR A 98 1.28 0.79 -8.29
C THR A 98 -0.11 1.44 -8.38
N ARG A 99 -0.62 1.94 -7.26
CA ARG A 99 -1.88 2.66 -7.25
C ARG A 99 -1.79 3.80 -6.27
N VAL A 100 -2.38 4.92 -6.60
CA VAL A 100 -2.41 6.09 -5.72
C VAL A 100 -3.87 6.36 -5.42
N LEU A 101 -4.24 6.36 -4.15
CA LEU A 101 -5.62 6.53 -3.74
C LEU A 101 -5.79 7.73 -2.83
N PRO A 102 -6.92 8.43 -2.93
CA PRO A 102 -7.24 9.44 -1.93
C PRO A 102 -7.40 8.76 -0.57
N ARG A 103 -7.11 9.50 0.49
CA ARG A 103 -7.18 8.94 1.83
C ARG A 103 -8.53 8.30 2.15
N SER A 104 -9.62 8.92 1.72
CA SER A 104 -10.92 8.37 2.01
C SER A 104 -11.15 7.03 1.33
N GLN A 105 -10.72 6.90 0.08
CA GLN A 105 -10.87 5.64 -0.61
C GLN A 105 -10.01 4.56 0.01
N PHE A 106 -8.80 4.93 0.40
CA PHE A 106 -7.89 3.99 1.04
C PHE A 106 -8.54 3.48 2.33
N SER A 107 -9.06 4.40 3.13
CA SER A 107 -9.63 4.05 4.41
C SER A 107 -10.88 3.18 4.26
N GLU A 108 -11.78 3.55 3.36
CA GLU A 108 -12.99 2.79 3.18
C GLU A 108 -12.78 1.43 2.56
N GLY A 109 -11.84 1.32 1.66
CA GLY A 109 -11.61 0.06 0.98
C GLY A 109 -10.53 -0.80 1.59
N LEU A 110 -10.02 -0.42 2.76
CA LEU A 110 -8.89 -1.11 3.34
C LEU A 110 -9.08 -2.61 3.52
N PRO A 111 -10.21 -3.10 4.03
CA PRO A 111 -10.34 -4.55 4.19
C PRO A 111 -10.20 -5.30 2.88
N ASP A 112 -10.89 -4.84 1.85
CA ASP A 112 -10.81 -5.50 0.56
C ASP A 112 -9.43 -5.37 -0.03
N LEU A 113 -8.80 -4.24 0.17
CA LEU A 113 -7.47 -3.99 -0.34
C LEU A 113 -6.47 -4.98 0.28
N LEU A 114 -6.53 -5.17 1.58
CA LEU A 114 -5.61 -6.10 2.24
C LEU A 114 -5.83 -7.53 1.77
N MET A 115 -7.08 -7.93 1.62
CA MET A 115 -7.35 -9.26 1.15
C MET A 115 -6.86 -9.45 -0.27
N ASP A 116 -7.07 -8.44 -1.10
CA ASP A 116 -6.66 -8.53 -2.48
C ASP A 116 -5.15 -8.58 -2.63
N LEU A 117 -4.42 -7.86 -1.80
CA LEU A 117 -2.98 -7.86 -1.88
C LEU A 117 -2.39 -9.21 -1.50
N LEU A 118 -3.04 -9.94 -0.61
CA LEU A 118 -2.53 -11.24 -0.21
C LEU A 118 -2.96 -12.36 -1.13
N ALA A 119 -4.08 -12.18 -1.83
CA ALA A 119 -4.58 -13.21 -2.73
C ALA A 119 -5.09 -12.57 -4.01
N PRO A 120 -4.20 -11.93 -4.75
CA PRO A 120 -4.62 -11.19 -5.91
C PRO A 120 -5.29 -12.07 -6.94
N GLY A 121 -6.37 -11.55 -7.44
CA GLY A 121 -7.06 -12.24 -8.52
C GLY A 121 -8.00 -13.32 -8.13
N THR A 122 -8.09 -13.65 -6.86
CA THR A 122 -8.95 -14.74 -6.50
C THR A 122 -10.37 -14.30 -6.35
N LYS A 123 -10.77 -13.63 -5.32
CA LYS A 123 -12.12 -13.31 -5.18
C LYS A 123 -12.49 -12.01 -5.76
N ARG A 124 -11.56 -11.17 -6.02
CA ARG A 124 -11.87 -9.93 -6.54
C ARG A 124 -12.59 -9.95 -7.81
N GLU A 125 -12.25 -10.82 -8.72
CA GLU A 125 -12.90 -10.90 -9.95
C GLU A 125 -14.35 -11.11 -9.83
N VAL A 126 -14.74 -11.93 -8.93
CA VAL A 126 -16.11 -12.25 -8.74
C VAL A 126 -16.88 -11.06 -8.25
N GLN A 127 -16.32 -10.38 -7.31
CA GLN A 127 -17.02 -9.29 -6.76
C GLN A 127 -17.14 -8.09 -7.61
N GLU A 128 -16.16 -7.81 -8.36
CA GLU A 128 -16.22 -6.68 -9.16
C GLU A 128 -17.25 -6.65 -10.18
N GLU A 129 -17.51 -7.73 -10.76
CA GLU A 129 -18.45 -7.76 -11.76
C GLU A 129 -19.74 -7.27 -11.43
N PRO A 130 -20.28 -7.69 -10.41
CA PRO A 130 -21.59 -7.31 -10.09
C PRO A 130 -21.73 -5.87 -9.91
N GLU A 131 -20.81 -5.30 -9.53
CA GLU A 131 -21.00 -4.07 -9.20
C GLU A 131 -20.86 -3.11 -10.05
N LEU A 132 -20.53 -3.19 -10.76
CA LEU A 132 -20.49 -2.21 -11.40
C LEU A 132 -21.39 -1.51 -11.81
N PRO A 133 -21.95 -1.54 -11.75
CA PRO A 133 -22.84 -0.95 -11.90
C PRO A 133 -23.33 -0.03 -11.73
N ASP A 134 -23.18 0.10 -11.55
CA ASP A 134 -23.75 0.65 -11.36
C ASP A 134 -24.12 1.46 -11.33
N GLU A 135 -24.05 1.64 -11.23
CA GLU A 135 -24.45 1.97 -11.00
C GLU A 135 -24.81 2.25 -10.85
#